data_701718d4f08a25d9ca8cce7573a092af
#
_entry.id   701718d4f08a25d9ca8cce7573a092af
#
_cell.length_a   1.000
_cell.length_b   1.000
_cell.length_c   1.000
_cell.angle_alpha   90.00
_cell.angle_beta   90.00
_cell.angle_gamma   90.00
#
_symmetry.space_group_name_H-M   'P 1'
#
loop_
_entity.id
_entity.type
_entity.pdbx_description
1 polymer ?
#
loop_
_entity_poly.entity_id
_entity_poly.type
_entity_poly.pdbx_seq_one_letter_code
_entity_poly.pdbx_strand_id
1 'polypeptide(L)'
;MTNLSDFVTSAFWRVNAPDADPAETREWLEAFDALVRAEGRERATFLLRKLLDHARVRRVPLPPVLNTPYKNSVAIAEQPQFPGNLELESRISSIVRWNALVMVVRANRAHAELGGHIASYASAADLFEVGFNHFFRADDLVYFQPHSAPGVYARAYLEGRLSEENLSNYRRETGGKGLSSYCHPWLMPEFWQFPTGSMGLGNCQNSGISQGWQ
;
A
#
# COMPACT_ATOMS: atom_id res chain seq x y z
N MET A 1 -21.61 9.38 25.77
CA MET A 1 -20.80 9.29 24.53
C MET A 1 -19.37 9.62 24.93
N THR A 2 -18.56 8.61 25.17
CA THR A 2 -17.13 8.78 25.51
C THR A 2 -16.40 9.20 24.23
N ASN A 3 -15.70 10.32 24.31
CA ASN A 3 -15.04 10.94 23.16
C ASN A 3 -13.86 10.06 22.69
N LEU A 4 -13.70 9.86 21.40
CA LEU A 4 -12.63 9.02 20.82
C LEU A 4 -11.23 9.51 21.25
N SER A 5 -11.08 10.82 21.51
CA SER A 5 -9.87 11.43 22.04
C SER A 5 -9.52 10.96 23.45
N ASP A 6 -10.53 10.74 24.30
CA ASP A 6 -10.33 10.29 25.68
C ASP A 6 -9.89 8.82 25.73
N PHE A 7 -10.34 8.02 24.76
CA PHE A 7 -9.93 6.62 24.65
C PHE A 7 -8.47 6.48 24.21
N VAL A 8 -8.05 7.26 23.21
CA VAL A 8 -6.66 7.24 22.71
C VAL A 8 -5.70 7.78 23.78
N THR A 9 -6.06 8.85 24.47
CA THR A 9 -5.24 9.45 25.52
C THR A 9 -5.11 8.53 26.73
N SER A 10 -6.20 7.87 27.16
CA SER A 10 -6.18 6.95 28.31
C SER A 10 -5.34 5.70 28.08
N ALA A 11 -5.32 5.16 26.85
CA ALA A 11 -4.48 4.01 26.48
C ALA A 11 -2.99 4.36 26.49
N PHE A 12 -2.63 5.57 26.02
CA PHE A 12 -1.24 6.03 25.98
C PHE A 12 -0.64 6.26 27.37
N TRP A 13 -1.42 6.80 28.31
CA TRP A 13 -0.98 7.08 29.69
C TRP A 13 -0.88 5.81 30.55
N ARG A 14 -1.65 4.77 30.27
CA ARG A 14 -1.58 3.50 31.01
C ARG A 14 -0.29 2.72 30.77
N VAL A 15 0.38 2.91 29.64
CA VAL A 15 1.68 2.29 29.35
C VAL A 15 2.80 2.86 30.26
N ASN A 16 2.63 4.09 30.77
CA ASN A 16 3.57 4.78 31.65
C ASN A 16 3.09 4.86 33.09
N ALA A 17 2.03 4.10 33.45
CA ALA A 17 1.61 4.03 34.86
C ALA A 17 2.69 3.32 35.69
N PRO A 18 2.94 3.75 36.93
CA PRO A 18 3.86 3.05 37.82
C PRO A 18 3.42 1.59 37.96
N ASP A 19 4.37 0.68 38.00
CA ASP A 19 4.12 -0.74 38.16
C ASP A 19 3.48 -0.99 39.53
N ALA A 20 2.30 -1.58 39.53
CA ALA A 20 1.54 -1.84 40.78
C ALA A 20 2.11 -3.04 41.53
N ASP A 21 2.77 -3.98 40.89
CA ASP A 21 3.44 -5.13 41.49
C ASP A 21 4.74 -5.46 40.74
N PRO A 22 5.84 -4.78 41.12
CA PRO A 22 7.15 -5.05 40.49
C PRO A 22 7.69 -6.45 40.73
N ALA A 23 7.22 -7.16 41.75
CA ALA A 23 7.64 -8.52 42.04
C ALA A 23 7.01 -9.50 41.03
N GLU A 24 5.68 -9.42 40.86
CA GLU A 24 4.96 -10.22 39.85
C GLU A 24 5.48 -9.93 38.43
N THR A 25 5.70 -8.67 38.10
CA THR A 25 6.26 -8.30 36.75
C THR A 25 7.61 -8.96 36.54
N ARG A 26 8.48 -9.01 37.52
CA ARG A 26 9.78 -9.67 37.41
C ARG A 26 9.64 -11.16 37.23
N GLU A 27 8.76 -11.82 37.97
CA GLU A 27 8.49 -13.25 37.83
C GLU A 27 8.05 -13.62 36.39
N TRP A 28 7.17 -12.82 35.80
CA TRP A 28 6.76 -13.01 34.41
C TRP A 28 7.92 -12.87 33.42
N LEU A 29 8.78 -11.87 33.60
CA LEU A 29 9.95 -11.65 32.74
C LEU A 29 10.97 -12.79 32.88
N GLU A 30 11.24 -13.22 34.12
CA GLU A 30 12.15 -14.33 34.40
C GLU A 30 11.64 -15.66 33.82
N ALA A 31 10.34 -15.91 33.90
CA ALA A 31 9.69 -17.08 33.31
C ALA A 31 9.80 -17.06 31.76
N PHE A 32 9.62 -15.89 31.15
CA PHE A 32 9.80 -15.74 29.71
C PHE A 32 11.25 -15.95 29.28
N ASP A 33 12.20 -15.41 30.02
CA ASP A 33 13.64 -15.62 29.77
C ASP A 33 14.05 -17.09 29.93
N ALA A 34 13.49 -17.79 30.92
CA ALA A 34 13.71 -19.22 31.10
C ALA A 34 13.16 -20.02 29.91
N LEU A 35 11.97 -19.67 29.42
CA LEU A 35 11.40 -20.29 28.21
C LEU A 35 12.29 -20.09 26.99
N VAL A 36 12.79 -18.85 26.76
CA VAL A 36 13.68 -18.56 25.64
C VAL A 36 14.96 -19.39 25.73
N ARG A 37 15.52 -19.55 26.94
CA ARG A 37 16.73 -20.37 27.14
C ARG A 37 16.49 -21.87 26.94
N ALA A 38 15.36 -22.39 27.40
CA ALA A 38 15.06 -23.81 27.35
C ALA A 38 14.56 -24.31 26.01
N GLU A 39 13.63 -23.56 25.40
CA GLU A 39 12.86 -23.99 24.22
C GLU A 39 13.18 -23.17 22.96
N GLY A 40 13.98 -22.12 23.09
CA GLY A 40 14.37 -21.26 21.99
C GLY A 40 13.35 -20.19 21.59
N ARG A 41 13.76 -19.36 20.62
CA ARG A 41 12.99 -18.18 20.19
C ARG A 41 11.68 -18.53 19.50
N GLU A 42 11.60 -19.61 18.77
CA GLU A 42 10.38 -20.00 18.05
C GLU A 42 9.25 -20.34 19.01
N ARG A 43 9.53 -21.12 20.04
CA ARG A 43 8.55 -21.45 21.08
C ARG A 43 8.13 -20.21 21.86
N ALA A 44 9.05 -19.34 22.21
CA ALA A 44 8.76 -18.08 22.88
C ALA A 44 7.87 -17.17 22.01
N THR A 45 8.15 -17.06 20.70
CA THR A 45 7.30 -16.32 19.75
C THR A 45 5.90 -16.91 19.67
N PHE A 46 5.76 -18.22 19.62
CA PHE A 46 4.46 -18.88 19.62
C PHE A 46 3.65 -18.56 20.87
N LEU A 47 4.28 -18.68 22.04
CA LEU A 47 3.61 -18.39 23.31
C LEU A 47 3.17 -16.92 23.39
N LEU A 48 4.06 -16.00 23.02
CA LEU A 48 3.75 -14.57 23.01
C LEU A 48 2.54 -14.24 22.11
N ARG A 49 2.47 -14.84 20.91
CA ARG A 49 1.29 -14.70 20.04
C ARG A 49 0.02 -15.21 20.70
N LYS A 50 0.08 -16.36 21.35
CA LYS A 50 -1.06 -16.93 22.08
C LYS A 50 -1.52 -16.05 23.24
N LEU A 51 -0.59 -15.44 23.98
CA LEU A 51 -0.91 -14.48 25.04
C LEU A 51 -1.59 -13.23 24.48
N LEU A 52 -1.10 -12.68 23.37
CA LEU A 52 -1.73 -11.55 22.70
C LEU A 52 -3.14 -11.88 22.20
N ASP A 53 -3.35 -13.05 21.62
CA ASP A 53 -4.67 -13.50 21.20
C ASP A 53 -5.61 -13.69 22.39
N HIS A 54 -5.13 -14.25 23.48
CA HIS A 54 -5.91 -14.39 24.72
C HIS A 54 -6.26 -13.03 25.32
N ALA A 55 -5.33 -12.08 25.32
CA ALA A 55 -5.57 -10.70 25.78
C ALA A 55 -6.68 -10.03 24.93
N ARG A 56 -6.70 -10.23 23.62
CA ARG A 56 -7.78 -9.74 22.72
C ARG A 56 -9.13 -10.33 23.11
N VAL A 57 -9.21 -11.65 23.34
CA VAL A 57 -10.45 -12.33 23.75
C VAL A 57 -10.94 -11.77 25.10
N ARG A 58 -10.03 -11.48 26.01
CA ARG A 58 -10.33 -10.89 27.33
C ARG A 58 -10.55 -9.38 27.29
N ARG A 59 -10.48 -8.76 26.10
CA ARG A 59 -10.62 -7.32 25.91
C ARG A 59 -9.63 -6.49 26.73
N VAL A 60 -8.45 -7.04 26.98
CA VAL A 60 -7.34 -6.30 27.59
C VAL A 60 -6.83 -5.29 26.54
N PRO A 61 -6.74 -4.00 26.86
CA PRO A 61 -6.20 -3.01 25.94
C PRO A 61 -4.75 -3.36 25.62
N LEU A 62 -4.46 -3.65 24.38
CA LEU A 62 -3.08 -3.84 23.93
C LEU A 62 -2.53 -2.49 23.47
N PRO A 63 -1.23 -2.21 23.73
CA PRO A 63 -0.62 -1.03 23.18
C PRO A 63 -0.75 -1.06 21.67
N PRO A 64 -1.17 0.04 21.03
CA PRO A 64 -1.21 0.09 19.58
C PRO A 64 0.20 -0.11 19.07
N VAL A 65 0.37 -1.07 18.17
CA VAL A 65 1.62 -1.20 17.39
C VAL A 65 1.62 -0.05 16.39
N LEU A 66 2.01 1.14 16.85
CA LEU A 66 1.92 2.37 16.07
C LEU A 66 3.00 2.47 14.99
N ASN A 67 4.15 1.81 15.21
CA ASN A 67 5.22 1.77 14.21
C ASN A 67 6.05 0.51 14.39
N THR A 68 6.30 -0.19 13.30
CA THR A 68 7.46 -1.07 13.22
C THR A 68 8.73 -0.20 13.27
N PRO A 69 9.82 -0.64 13.93
CA PRO A 69 11.10 0.05 13.81
C PRO A 69 11.39 0.32 12.33
N TYR A 70 11.82 1.53 11.99
CA TYR A 70 12.22 1.88 10.63
C TYR A 70 13.54 1.16 10.29
N LYS A 71 13.45 -0.16 10.23
CA LYS A 71 14.56 -1.08 9.90
C LYS A 71 14.03 -2.09 8.91
N ASN A 72 14.87 -2.43 7.94
CA ASN A 72 14.59 -3.59 7.10
C ASN A 72 14.47 -4.84 7.99
N SER A 73 13.36 -5.52 7.89
CA SER A 73 13.13 -6.77 8.64
C SER A 73 13.95 -7.94 8.06
N VAL A 74 14.42 -7.81 6.81
CA VAL A 74 15.32 -8.75 6.14
C VAL A 74 16.70 -8.10 6.05
N ALA A 75 17.70 -8.72 6.64
CA ALA A 75 19.09 -8.23 6.56
C ALA A 75 19.58 -8.29 5.10
N ILE A 76 20.45 -7.36 4.71
CA ILE A 76 20.98 -7.30 3.32
C ILE A 76 21.62 -8.63 2.90
N ALA A 77 22.30 -9.31 3.82
CA ALA A 77 22.93 -10.62 3.55
C ALA A 77 21.92 -11.76 3.34
N GLU A 78 20.68 -11.60 3.79
CA GLU A 78 19.59 -12.57 3.68
C GLU A 78 18.64 -12.26 2.52
N GLN A 79 18.84 -11.12 1.85
CA GLN A 79 18.01 -10.75 0.71
C GLN A 79 18.33 -11.65 -0.48
N PRO A 80 17.32 -12.18 -1.17
CA PRO A 80 17.54 -12.91 -2.41
C PRO A 80 18.13 -11.98 -3.47
N GLN A 81 18.86 -12.55 -4.42
CA GLN A 81 19.31 -11.78 -5.56
C GLN A 81 18.11 -11.22 -6.33
N PHE A 82 18.25 -9.99 -6.82
CA PHE A 82 17.22 -9.37 -7.65
C PHE A 82 16.97 -10.21 -8.90
N PRO A 83 15.72 -10.64 -9.16
CA PRO A 83 15.44 -11.61 -10.24
C PRO A 83 15.41 -10.99 -11.64
N GLY A 84 15.47 -9.66 -11.74
CA GLY A 84 15.33 -8.91 -12.98
C GLY A 84 16.63 -8.37 -13.52
N ASN A 85 16.51 -7.52 -14.55
CA ASN A 85 17.62 -6.79 -15.15
C ASN A 85 17.52 -5.31 -14.73
N LEU A 86 18.33 -4.90 -13.75
CA LEU A 86 18.30 -3.54 -13.19
C LEU A 86 18.52 -2.45 -14.23
N GLU A 87 19.41 -2.67 -15.23
CA GLU A 87 19.66 -1.69 -16.29
C GLU A 87 18.43 -1.51 -17.16
N LEU A 88 17.83 -2.60 -17.62
CA LEU A 88 16.63 -2.58 -18.45
C LEU A 88 15.45 -1.96 -17.70
N GLU A 89 15.23 -2.37 -16.47
CA GLU A 89 14.12 -1.87 -15.65
C GLU A 89 14.27 -0.40 -15.28
N SER A 90 15.49 0.06 -15.05
CA SER A 90 15.78 1.49 -14.86
C SER A 90 15.45 2.32 -16.11
N ARG A 91 15.72 1.78 -17.29
CA ARG A 91 15.35 2.42 -18.58
C ARG A 91 13.84 2.45 -18.76
N ILE A 92 13.15 1.33 -18.51
CA ILE A 92 11.68 1.26 -18.57
C ILE A 92 11.07 2.28 -17.62
N SER A 93 11.48 2.29 -16.35
CA SER A 93 11.01 3.22 -15.34
C SER A 93 11.21 4.67 -15.78
N SER A 94 12.37 5.01 -16.33
CA SER A 94 12.66 6.35 -16.83
C SER A 94 11.73 6.77 -17.97
N ILE A 95 11.45 5.87 -18.92
CA ILE A 95 10.54 6.13 -20.04
C ILE A 95 9.10 6.30 -19.54
N VAL A 96 8.63 5.43 -18.63
CA VAL A 96 7.29 5.52 -18.08
C VAL A 96 7.11 6.81 -17.31
N ARG A 97 8.05 7.18 -16.44
CA ARG A 97 8.04 8.46 -15.70
C ARG A 97 8.03 9.67 -16.63
N TRP A 98 8.84 9.63 -17.67
CA TRP A 98 8.88 10.69 -18.68
C TRP A 98 7.55 10.81 -19.43
N ASN A 99 6.98 9.72 -19.89
CA ASN A 99 5.72 9.71 -20.61
C ASN A 99 4.56 10.20 -19.71
N ALA A 100 4.52 9.78 -18.44
CA ALA A 100 3.54 10.27 -17.48
C ALA A 100 3.61 11.79 -17.29
N LEU A 101 4.82 12.33 -17.11
CA LEU A 101 5.07 13.77 -16.99
C LEU A 101 4.63 14.53 -18.27
N VAL A 102 5.12 14.07 -19.42
CA VAL A 102 4.85 14.74 -20.70
C VAL A 102 3.37 14.71 -21.06
N MET A 103 2.68 13.61 -20.80
CA MET A 103 1.23 13.50 -21.01
C MET A 103 0.49 14.59 -20.23
N VAL A 104 0.75 14.74 -18.93
CA VAL A 104 0.11 15.74 -18.08
C VAL A 104 0.48 17.17 -18.52
N VAL A 105 1.75 17.43 -18.79
CA VAL A 105 2.22 18.77 -19.20
C VAL A 105 1.63 19.18 -20.56
N ARG A 106 1.62 18.28 -21.55
CA ARG A 106 1.02 18.57 -22.86
C ARG A 106 -0.47 18.85 -22.75
N ALA A 107 -1.20 18.04 -21.97
CA ALA A 107 -2.62 18.22 -21.75
C ALA A 107 -2.93 19.60 -21.14
N ASN A 108 -2.17 20.03 -20.12
CA ASN A 108 -2.36 21.33 -19.49
C ASN A 108 -1.93 22.52 -20.37
N ARG A 109 -0.98 22.33 -21.27
CA ARG A 109 -0.63 23.37 -22.27
C ARG A 109 -1.73 23.55 -23.31
N ALA A 110 -2.38 22.47 -23.71
CA ALA A 110 -3.47 22.51 -24.67
C ALA A 110 -4.78 22.97 -24.05
N HIS A 111 -5.02 22.62 -22.79
CA HIS A 111 -6.25 22.89 -22.05
C HIS A 111 -5.88 23.35 -20.64
N ALA A 112 -5.91 24.65 -20.41
CA ALA A 112 -5.61 25.23 -19.11
C ALA A 112 -6.51 24.62 -18.02
N GLU A 113 -5.96 24.45 -16.82
CA GLU A 113 -6.66 23.95 -15.63
C GLU A 113 -7.11 22.48 -15.69
N LEU A 114 -6.65 21.69 -16.67
CA LEU A 114 -7.01 20.28 -16.76
C LEU A 114 -6.48 19.46 -15.57
N GLY A 115 -5.34 19.87 -15.03
CA GLY A 115 -4.73 19.22 -13.86
C GLY A 115 -4.03 17.91 -14.18
N GLY A 116 -3.71 17.17 -13.12
CA GLY A 116 -3.02 15.88 -13.15
C GLY A 116 -2.09 15.74 -11.95
N HIS A 117 -2.01 14.54 -11.38
CA HIS A 117 -1.33 14.33 -10.11
C HIS A 117 0.03 13.63 -10.33
N ILE A 118 1.03 14.37 -10.82
CA ILE A 118 2.38 13.83 -11.08
C ILE A 118 3.06 13.41 -9.79
N ALA A 119 2.94 14.19 -8.71
CA ALA A 119 3.59 13.90 -7.44
C ALA A 119 3.07 12.60 -6.80
N SER A 120 1.76 12.35 -6.87
CA SER A 120 1.16 11.11 -6.37
C SER A 120 1.69 9.88 -7.12
N TYR A 121 1.81 9.99 -8.44
CA TYR A 121 2.42 8.93 -9.24
C TYR A 121 3.91 8.79 -8.89
N ALA A 122 4.67 9.87 -8.82
CA ALA A 122 6.10 9.83 -8.55
C ALA A 122 6.44 9.11 -7.22
N SER A 123 5.60 9.29 -6.20
CA SER A 123 5.78 8.61 -4.91
C SER A 123 5.45 7.11 -4.95
N ALA A 124 4.62 6.66 -5.89
CA ALA A 124 4.22 5.26 -6.06
C ALA A 124 4.96 4.56 -7.23
N ALA A 125 5.78 5.29 -7.98
CA ALA A 125 6.32 4.80 -9.25
C ALA A 125 7.14 3.52 -9.11
N ASP A 126 8.01 3.43 -8.12
CA ASP A 126 8.82 2.23 -7.91
C ASP A 126 7.97 1.01 -7.49
N LEU A 127 6.91 1.22 -6.70
CA LEU A 127 5.97 0.17 -6.36
C LEU A 127 5.25 -0.36 -7.60
N PHE A 128 4.84 0.53 -8.50
CA PHE A 128 4.18 0.14 -9.75
C PHE A 128 5.15 -0.61 -10.67
N GLU A 129 6.38 -0.13 -10.84
CA GLU A 129 7.35 -0.81 -11.69
C GLU A 129 7.66 -2.22 -11.17
N VAL A 130 7.90 -2.36 -9.87
CA VAL A 130 8.11 -3.68 -9.25
C VAL A 130 6.86 -4.55 -9.37
N GLY A 131 5.68 -3.98 -9.14
CA GLY A 131 4.40 -4.66 -9.31
C GLY A 131 4.23 -5.22 -10.72
N PHE A 132 4.35 -4.37 -11.74
CA PHE A 132 4.18 -4.75 -13.14
C PHE A 132 5.26 -5.70 -13.65
N ASN A 133 6.51 -5.55 -13.22
CA ASN A 133 7.61 -6.35 -13.72
C ASN A 133 7.69 -7.74 -13.07
N HIS A 134 7.29 -7.86 -11.79
CA HIS A 134 7.60 -9.08 -11.02
C HIS A 134 6.40 -9.73 -10.34
N PHE A 135 5.32 -9.00 -10.05
CA PHE A 135 4.25 -9.51 -9.20
C PHE A 135 2.91 -9.65 -9.91
N PHE A 136 2.43 -8.62 -10.62
CA PHE A 136 1.09 -8.65 -11.20
C PHE A 136 0.97 -9.69 -12.32
N ARG A 137 -0.10 -10.47 -12.27
CA ARG A 137 -0.46 -11.50 -13.23
C ARG A 137 -1.74 -11.11 -13.96
N ALA A 138 -2.02 -11.77 -15.07
CA ALA A 138 -3.20 -11.49 -15.90
C ALA A 138 -4.53 -11.64 -15.13
N ASP A 139 -4.57 -12.56 -14.16
CA ASP A 139 -5.77 -12.85 -13.37
C ASP A 139 -5.86 -12.03 -12.08
N ASP A 140 -4.87 -11.18 -11.79
CA ASP A 140 -4.87 -10.37 -10.58
C ASP A 140 -5.86 -9.22 -10.68
N LEU A 141 -6.52 -8.95 -9.56
CA LEU A 141 -7.42 -7.83 -9.40
C LEU A 141 -6.68 -6.68 -8.71
N VAL A 142 -6.39 -5.61 -9.45
CA VAL A 142 -5.59 -4.49 -8.94
C VAL A 142 -6.44 -3.23 -8.82
N TYR A 143 -6.53 -2.71 -7.60
CA TYR A 143 -7.18 -1.44 -7.28
C TYR A 143 -6.17 -0.30 -7.36
N PHE A 144 -6.11 0.36 -8.49
CA PHE A 144 -5.22 1.49 -8.66
C PHE A 144 -5.75 2.75 -7.97
N GLN A 145 -4.86 3.51 -7.35
CA GLN A 145 -5.17 4.86 -6.89
C GLN A 145 -5.30 5.79 -8.10
N PRO A 146 -6.44 6.47 -8.32
CA PRO A 146 -6.65 7.27 -9.54
C PRO A 146 -5.67 8.42 -9.69
N HIS A 147 -5.20 8.97 -8.56
CA HIS A 147 -4.20 10.03 -8.56
C HIS A 147 -2.83 9.58 -9.09
N SER A 148 -2.59 8.26 -9.15
CA SER A 148 -1.41 7.66 -9.74
C SER A 148 -1.65 7.12 -11.16
N ALA A 149 -2.84 7.28 -11.71
CA ALA A 149 -3.21 6.84 -13.06
C ALA A 149 -2.27 7.33 -14.18
N PRO A 150 -1.63 8.52 -14.11
CA PRO A 150 -0.66 8.91 -15.13
C PRO A 150 0.41 7.86 -15.39
N GLY A 151 0.93 7.20 -14.36
CA GLY A 151 1.91 6.12 -14.53
C GLY A 151 1.32 4.86 -15.15
N VAL A 152 0.10 4.49 -14.77
CA VAL A 152 -0.59 3.33 -15.35
C VAL A 152 -0.87 3.55 -16.84
N TYR A 153 -1.31 4.72 -17.24
CA TYR A 153 -1.51 5.07 -18.64
C TYR A 153 -0.19 5.08 -19.43
N ALA A 154 0.86 5.67 -18.85
CA ALA A 154 2.17 5.71 -19.48
C ALA A 154 2.77 4.31 -19.67
N ARG A 155 2.58 3.43 -18.70
CA ARG A 155 2.97 2.02 -18.78
C ARG A 155 2.18 1.29 -19.87
N ALA A 156 0.87 1.43 -19.89
CA ALA A 156 0.00 0.80 -20.89
C ALA A 156 0.30 1.29 -22.32
N TYR A 157 0.71 2.55 -22.46
CA TYR A 157 1.18 3.08 -23.73
C TYR A 157 2.48 2.39 -24.17
N LEU A 158 3.45 2.24 -23.28
CA LEU A 158 4.69 1.54 -23.56
C LEU A 158 4.46 0.07 -23.96
N GLU A 159 3.44 -0.56 -23.38
CA GLU A 159 3.01 -1.93 -23.70
C GLU A 159 2.16 -2.04 -24.99
N GLY A 160 1.88 -0.92 -25.67
CA GLY A 160 1.07 -0.90 -26.88
C GLY A 160 -0.45 -1.03 -26.66
N ARG A 161 -0.92 -0.94 -25.43
CA ARG A 161 -2.35 -1.03 -25.08
C ARG A 161 -3.10 0.30 -25.26
N LEU A 162 -2.39 1.41 -25.28
CA LEU A 162 -2.90 2.75 -25.54
C LEU A 162 -2.14 3.40 -26.71
N SER A 163 -2.81 4.29 -27.43
CA SER A 163 -2.21 5.05 -28.53
C SER A 163 -1.71 6.43 -28.06
N GLU A 164 -0.90 7.08 -28.92
CA GLU A 164 -0.51 8.47 -28.69
C GLU A 164 -1.72 9.40 -28.67
N GLU A 165 -2.75 9.11 -29.49
CA GLU A 165 -4.01 9.87 -29.49
C GLU A 165 -4.70 9.78 -28.11
N ASN A 166 -4.73 8.59 -27.50
CA ASN A 166 -5.29 8.43 -26.15
C ASN A 166 -4.54 9.30 -25.14
N LEU A 167 -3.21 9.26 -25.15
CA LEU A 167 -2.39 10.06 -24.22
C LEU A 167 -2.56 11.57 -24.42
N SER A 168 -2.68 12.00 -25.70
CA SER A 168 -2.90 13.42 -26.06
C SER A 168 -4.26 13.94 -25.58
N ASN A 169 -5.22 13.03 -25.38
CA ASN A 169 -6.54 13.29 -24.83
C ASN A 169 -6.66 12.92 -23.33
N TYR A 170 -5.59 13.05 -22.58
CA TYR A 170 -5.59 12.81 -21.14
C TYR A 170 -6.61 13.70 -20.41
N ARG A 171 -7.46 13.09 -19.56
CA ARG A 171 -8.57 13.74 -18.83
C ARG A 171 -9.61 14.42 -19.74
N ARG A 172 -9.74 13.94 -20.98
CA ARG A 172 -10.74 14.42 -21.94
C ARG A 172 -11.66 13.29 -22.36
N GLU A 173 -12.20 12.61 -21.37
CA GLU A 173 -13.08 11.46 -21.53
C GLU A 173 -14.43 11.78 -22.17
N THR A 174 -14.85 13.04 -22.16
CA THR A 174 -16.10 13.48 -22.79
C THR A 174 -16.07 13.23 -24.29
N GLY A 175 -16.99 12.42 -24.79
CA GLY A 175 -17.01 11.99 -26.19
C GLY A 175 -16.28 10.67 -26.48
N GLY A 176 -15.78 9.97 -25.47
CA GLY A 176 -15.36 8.57 -25.57
C GLY A 176 -13.98 8.31 -26.18
N LYS A 177 -13.16 9.35 -26.42
CA LYS A 177 -11.84 9.18 -27.05
C LYS A 177 -10.66 9.46 -26.13
N GLY A 178 -10.90 10.02 -24.95
CA GLY A 178 -9.87 10.43 -24.02
C GLY A 178 -9.70 9.47 -22.86
N LEU A 179 -8.55 9.59 -22.19
CA LEU A 179 -8.31 8.87 -20.96
C LEU A 179 -9.11 9.47 -19.81
N SER A 180 -9.77 8.63 -19.03
CA SER A 180 -10.59 9.07 -17.91
C SER A 180 -9.76 9.72 -16.81
N SER A 181 -10.33 10.73 -16.15
CA SER A 181 -9.71 11.45 -15.04
C SER A 181 -9.50 10.54 -13.82
N TYR A 182 -10.42 9.59 -13.63
CA TYR A 182 -10.41 8.59 -12.57
C TYR A 182 -10.48 7.20 -13.19
N CYS A 183 -10.13 6.16 -12.41
CA CYS A 183 -10.35 4.78 -12.84
C CYS A 183 -11.86 4.54 -13.00
N HIS A 184 -12.34 4.52 -14.23
CA HIS A 184 -13.78 4.56 -14.54
C HIS A 184 -14.14 3.46 -15.55
N PRO A 185 -14.60 2.27 -15.10
CA PRO A 185 -14.91 1.15 -15.97
C PRO A 185 -15.97 1.44 -17.04
N TRP A 186 -16.91 2.36 -16.79
CA TRP A 186 -17.93 2.72 -17.77
C TRP A 186 -17.40 3.58 -18.92
N LEU A 187 -16.39 4.39 -18.65
CA LEU A 187 -15.74 5.22 -19.68
C LEU A 187 -14.62 4.49 -20.41
N MET A 188 -13.98 3.54 -19.73
CA MET A 188 -12.89 2.72 -20.26
C MET A 188 -13.07 1.25 -19.83
N PRO A 189 -14.11 0.55 -20.35
CA PRO A 189 -14.47 -0.81 -19.89
C PRO A 189 -13.40 -1.85 -20.18
N GLU A 190 -12.64 -1.71 -21.25
CA GLU A 190 -11.54 -2.62 -21.62
C GLU A 190 -10.22 -2.32 -20.86
N PHE A 191 -10.22 -1.27 -20.04
CA PHE A 191 -9.01 -0.82 -19.37
C PHE A 191 -9.11 -0.90 -17.83
N TRP A 192 -10.19 -0.38 -17.25
CA TRP A 192 -10.40 -0.33 -15.81
C TRP A 192 -11.35 -1.42 -15.34
N GLN A 193 -10.90 -2.23 -14.37
CA GLN A 193 -11.73 -3.27 -13.77
C GLN A 193 -12.64 -2.71 -12.65
N PHE A 194 -12.14 -1.74 -11.89
CA PHE A 194 -12.81 -1.20 -10.71
C PHE A 194 -12.88 0.32 -10.73
N PRO A 195 -14.01 0.89 -10.29
CA PRO A 195 -14.11 2.32 -10.07
C PRO A 195 -13.35 2.68 -8.79
N THR A 196 -12.39 3.58 -8.91
CA THR A 196 -11.67 4.13 -7.77
C THR A 196 -11.63 5.64 -7.88
N GLY A 197 -11.78 6.35 -6.75
CA GLY A 197 -11.86 7.81 -6.74
C GLY A 197 -11.10 8.41 -5.57
N SER A 198 -11.59 8.20 -4.36
CA SER A 198 -11.02 8.81 -3.17
C SER A 198 -9.74 8.13 -2.69
N MET A 199 -8.81 8.94 -2.20
CA MET A 199 -7.60 8.44 -1.53
C MET A 199 -7.99 7.68 -0.26
N GLY A 200 -7.43 6.47 -0.09
CA GLY A 200 -7.64 5.61 1.07
C GLY A 200 -8.86 4.70 1.03
N LEU A 201 -9.87 4.97 0.21
CA LEU A 201 -11.06 4.11 0.13
C LEU A 201 -10.81 2.80 -0.65
N GLY A 202 -9.77 2.70 -1.45
CA GLY A 202 -9.41 1.48 -2.17
C GLY A 202 -9.24 0.26 -1.24
N ASN A 203 -8.68 0.47 -0.06
CA ASN A 203 -8.54 -0.60 0.94
C ASN A 203 -9.90 -1.10 1.47
N CYS A 204 -10.89 -0.21 1.61
CA CYS A 204 -12.23 -0.57 2.04
C CYS A 204 -12.98 -1.36 0.97
N GLN A 205 -12.78 -1.05 -0.30
CA GLN A 205 -13.35 -1.78 -1.43
C GLN A 205 -12.78 -3.20 -1.54
N ASN A 206 -11.47 -3.35 -1.30
CA ASN A 206 -10.79 -4.65 -1.29
C ASN A 206 -11.35 -5.59 -0.20
N SER A 207 -11.63 -5.08 1.00
CA SER A 207 -12.19 -5.87 2.10
C SER A 207 -13.62 -6.36 1.81
N GLY A 208 -14.41 -5.58 1.05
CA GLY A 208 -15.77 -5.96 0.65
C GLY A 208 -15.82 -7.11 -0.35
N ILE A 209 -14.86 -7.19 -1.27
CA ILE A 209 -14.81 -8.24 -2.29
C ILE A 209 -14.32 -9.57 -1.71
N SER A 210 -13.37 -9.55 -0.79
CA SER A 210 -12.90 -10.77 -0.13
C SER A 210 -13.98 -11.48 0.71
N GLN A 211 -15.02 -10.77 1.12
CA GLN A 211 -16.15 -11.33 1.86
C GLN A 211 -17.31 -11.84 0.96
N GLY A 212 -17.33 -11.42 -0.29
CA GLY A 212 -18.38 -11.80 -1.25
C GLY A 212 -18.13 -13.11 -2.03
N TRP A 213 -17.00 -13.75 -1.82
CA TRP A 213 -16.57 -14.98 -2.53
C TRP A 213 -16.42 -16.20 -1.60
N GLN A 214 -17.15 -16.23 -0.47
CA GLN A 214 -17.24 -17.43 0.39
C GLN A 214 -18.55 -18.18 0.16
#